data_54b765ca161d39c4a94b0edbe8abf539
#
_entry.id   54b765ca161d39c4a94b0edbe8abf539
#
_cell.length_a   1.000
_cell.length_b   1.000
_cell.length_c   1.000
_cell.angle_alpha   90.00
_cell.angle_beta   90.00
_cell.angle_gamma   90.00
#
_symmetry.space_group_name_H-M   'P 1'
#
loop_
_entity.id
_entity.type
_entity.pdbx_description
1 polymer ?
#
loop_
_entity_poly.entity_id
_entity_poly.type
_entity_poly.pdbx_seq_one_letter_code
_entity_poly.pdbx_strand_id
1 'polypeptide(L)'
;MRFFDLLIMSINNLRRRKLRTGLTVLGVVIGTASIVVMVSLGIGLKENTVESYASFGSLTRIQISSGYGNQSEDDYLVDATVTKLAKIPHVKSVSPILETDVNLKQGVYQGYSNIVGMPREELEQIPLAEGKLPDKNAATLEFIVGNMVSDNFYNSKTGKGSWDGEDLSKVDLIHKPFFTMFQNMGNGDENSQKKYLFPACALVDGGENGFSEYGYQIYTDIDLLKTQLK
;
A
#
# COMPACT_ATOMS: atom_id res chain seq x y z
N MET A 1 -27.69 51.31 -41.27
CA MET A 1 -26.35 50.81 -40.97
C MET A 1 -26.44 49.31 -40.84
N ARG A 2 -25.65 48.59 -41.63
CA ARG A 2 -25.64 47.10 -41.57
C ARG A 2 -24.85 46.64 -40.34
N PHE A 3 -25.29 45.64 -39.70
CA PHE A 3 -24.64 45.08 -38.48
C PHE A 3 -23.13 44.81 -38.70
N PHE A 4 -22.74 44.46 -39.89
CA PHE A 4 -21.34 44.29 -40.30
C PHE A 4 -20.51 45.57 -40.25
N ASP A 5 -21.11 46.72 -40.59
CA ASP A 5 -20.38 48.01 -40.55
C ASP A 5 -20.05 48.41 -39.11
N LEU A 6 -20.95 48.14 -38.16
CA LEU A 6 -20.74 48.37 -36.74
C LEU A 6 -19.62 47.46 -36.17
N LEU A 7 -19.58 46.21 -36.58
CA LEU A 7 -18.53 45.28 -36.18
C LEU A 7 -17.14 45.71 -36.70
N ILE A 8 -17.05 46.08 -37.96
CA ILE A 8 -15.79 46.55 -38.58
C ILE A 8 -15.31 47.82 -37.89
N MET A 9 -16.23 48.76 -37.59
CA MET A 9 -15.92 49.99 -36.91
C MET A 9 -15.42 49.78 -35.47
N SER A 10 -16.02 48.82 -34.74
CA SER A 10 -15.57 48.39 -33.41
C SER A 10 -14.18 47.79 -33.44
N ILE A 11 -13.91 46.88 -34.37
CA ILE A 11 -12.60 46.22 -34.52
C ILE A 11 -11.52 47.23 -34.87
N ASN A 12 -11.80 48.19 -35.75
CA ASN A 12 -10.86 49.26 -36.09
C ASN A 12 -10.55 50.20 -34.93
N ASN A 13 -11.54 50.48 -34.08
CA ASN A 13 -11.31 51.26 -32.86
C ASN A 13 -10.44 50.55 -31.83
N LEU A 14 -10.63 49.22 -31.65
CA LEU A 14 -9.79 48.35 -30.84
C LEU A 14 -8.33 48.33 -31.35
N ARG A 15 -8.14 48.28 -32.66
CA ARG A 15 -6.79 48.28 -33.28
C ARG A 15 -6.07 49.61 -33.16
N ARG A 16 -6.76 50.74 -33.03
CA ARG A 16 -6.13 52.06 -32.84
C ARG A 16 -5.48 52.20 -31.47
N ARG A 17 -5.96 51.51 -30.41
CA ARG A 17 -5.44 51.58 -29.05
C ARG A 17 -4.89 50.21 -28.58
N LYS A 18 -3.94 49.66 -29.35
CA LYS A 18 -3.40 48.33 -29.19
C LYS A 18 -2.94 48.00 -27.76
N LEU A 19 -2.26 48.97 -27.10
CA LEU A 19 -1.70 48.74 -25.75
C LEU A 19 -2.79 48.58 -24.69
N ARG A 20 -3.84 49.44 -24.74
CA ARG A 20 -4.96 49.37 -23.78
C ARG A 20 -5.78 48.11 -23.99
N THR A 21 -6.08 47.76 -25.23
CA THR A 21 -6.82 46.54 -25.56
C THR A 21 -6.04 45.30 -25.20
N GLY A 22 -4.72 45.28 -25.47
CA GLY A 22 -3.84 44.17 -25.07
C GLY A 22 -3.78 43.94 -23.55
N LEU A 23 -3.65 45.02 -22.77
CA LEU A 23 -3.65 44.92 -21.31
C LEU A 23 -4.98 44.41 -20.75
N THR A 24 -6.12 44.87 -21.31
CA THR A 24 -7.44 44.41 -20.87
C THR A 24 -7.66 42.93 -21.19
N VAL A 25 -7.31 42.52 -22.39
CA VAL A 25 -7.42 41.11 -22.82
C VAL A 25 -6.51 40.23 -21.96
N LEU A 26 -5.27 40.65 -21.73
CA LEU A 26 -4.32 39.94 -20.89
C LEU A 26 -4.85 39.75 -19.46
N GLY A 27 -5.44 40.80 -18.86
CA GLY A 27 -6.08 40.71 -17.56
C GLY A 27 -7.23 39.70 -17.49
N VAL A 28 -8.09 39.71 -18.51
CA VAL A 28 -9.19 38.72 -18.62
C VAL A 28 -8.65 37.30 -18.81
N VAL A 29 -7.66 37.12 -19.68
CA VAL A 29 -7.05 35.80 -19.91
C VAL A 29 -6.41 35.24 -18.65
N ILE A 30 -5.62 36.05 -17.93
CA ILE A 30 -5.00 35.60 -16.68
C ILE A 30 -6.08 35.27 -15.65
N GLY A 31 -7.10 36.12 -15.49
CA GLY A 31 -8.19 35.87 -14.55
C GLY A 31 -8.96 34.59 -14.85
N THR A 32 -9.35 34.37 -16.10
CA THR A 32 -10.06 33.14 -16.49
C THR A 32 -9.17 31.89 -16.40
N ALA A 33 -7.90 31.99 -16.82
CA ALA A 33 -6.95 30.88 -16.72
C ALA A 33 -6.73 30.47 -15.26
N SER A 34 -6.60 31.44 -14.35
CA SER A 34 -6.45 31.14 -12.91
C SER A 34 -7.65 30.39 -12.35
N ILE A 35 -8.87 30.76 -12.71
CA ILE A 35 -10.08 30.06 -12.26
C ILE A 35 -10.10 28.61 -12.81
N VAL A 36 -9.82 28.45 -14.10
CA VAL A 36 -9.79 27.11 -14.73
C VAL A 36 -8.76 26.20 -14.06
N VAL A 37 -7.54 26.72 -13.84
CA VAL A 37 -6.47 25.95 -13.16
C VAL A 37 -6.89 25.55 -11.75
N MET A 38 -7.49 26.50 -10.98
CA MET A 38 -7.92 26.21 -9.62
C MET A 38 -9.00 25.13 -9.56
N VAL A 39 -10.00 25.20 -10.46
CA VAL A 39 -11.06 24.21 -10.53
C VAL A 39 -10.52 22.86 -10.98
N SER A 40 -9.67 22.82 -12.01
CA SER A 40 -9.05 21.59 -12.51
C SER A 40 -8.20 20.91 -11.44
N LEU A 41 -7.40 21.69 -10.70
CA LEU A 41 -6.60 21.18 -9.60
C LEU A 41 -7.49 20.59 -8.48
N GLY A 42 -8.58 21.29 -8.13
CA GLY A 42 -9.53 20.79 -7.13
C GLY A 42 -10.20 19.48 -7.51
N ILE A 43 -10.58 19.33 -8.78
CA ILE A 43 -11.17 18.08 -9.29
C ILE A 43 -10.11 16.95 -9.28
N GLY A 44 -8.91 17.22 -9.81
CA GLY A 44 -7.84 16.22 -9.85
C GLY A 44 -7.39 15.75 -8.46
N LEU A 45 -7.28 16.68 -7.48
CA LEU A 45 -7.00 16.31 -6.09
C LEU A 45 -8.11 15.46 -5.49
N LYS A 46 -9.37 15.79 -5.72
CA LYS A 46 -10.50 15.00 -5.24
C LYS A 46 -10.49 13.59 -5.81
N GLU A 47 -10.30 13.45 -7.12
CA GLU A 47 -10.26 12.13 -7.78
C GLU A 47 -9.09 11.29 -7.26
N ASN A 48 -7.88 11.85 -7.20
CA ASN A 48 -6.70 11.20 -6.64
C ASN A 48 -6.89 10.77 -5.18
N THR A 49 -7.52 11.63 -4.38
CA THR A 49 -7.77 11.32 -2.97
C THR A 49 -8.77 10.16 -2.83
N VAL A 50 -9.88 10.19 -3.59
CA VAL A 50 -10.88 9.12 -3.56
C VAL A 50 -10.29 7.81 -4.04
N GLU A 51 -9.48 7.82 -5.10
CA GLU A 51 -8.81 6.63 -5.63
C GLU A 51 -7.77 6.08 -4.63
N SER A 52 -6.99 6.95 -3.99
CA SER A 52 -6.07 6.56 -2.93
C SER A 52 -6.80 5.90 -1.75
N TYR A 53 -7.90 6.49 -1.28
CA TYR A 53 -8.69 5.87 -0.21
C TYR A 53 -9.34 4.55 -0.65
N ALA A 54 -9.75 4.42 -1.90
CA ALA A 54 -10.30 3.17 -2.43
C ALA A 54 -9.22 2.08 -2.54
N SER A 55 -7.97 2.45 -2.80
CA SER A 55 -6.84 1.52 -2.85
C SER A 55 -6.36 1.06 -1.46
N PHE A 56 -6.63 1.83 -0.40
CA PHE A 56 -6.37 1.45 1.00
C PHE A 56 -7.43 0.51 1.59
N GLY A 57 -8.28 -0.10 0.76
CA GLY A 57 -9.27 -1.08 1.15
C GLY A 57 -10.70 -0.55 1.27
N SER A 58 -11.61 -1.42 1.66
CA SER A 58 -13.03 -1.07 1.78
C SER A 58 -13.26 -0.04 2.88
N LEU A 59 -13.93 1.07 2.56
CA LEU A 59 -14.37 2.09 3.53
C LEU A 59 -15.30 1.54 4.64
N THR A 60 -15.71 0.28 4.52
CA THR A 60 -16.53 -0.44 5.50
C THR A 60 -15.73 -1.38 6.40
N ARG A 61 -14.41 -1.47 6.20
CA ARG A 61 -13.53 -2.29 7.04
C ARG A 61 -13.12 -1.51 8.29
N ILE A 62 -13.30 -2.12 9.46
CA ILE A 62 -12.84 -1.59 10.74
C ILE A 62 -11.78 -2.55 11.26
N GLN A 63 -10.56 -2.05 11.42
CA GLN A 63 -9.47 -2.81 12.04
C GLN A 63 -9.48 -2.59 13.54
N ILE A 64 -9.47 -3.70 14.28
CA ILE A 64 -9.40 -3.71 15.74
C ILE A 64 -8.07 -4.34 16.11
N SER A 65 -7.26 -3.60 16.86
CA SER A 65 -5.98 -4.08 17.40
C SER A 65 -6.00 -4.00 18.91
N SER A 66 -5.30 -4.90 19.58
CA SER A 66 -4.99 -4.74 21.00
C SER A 66 -4.10 -3.51 21.19
N GLY A 67 -4.43 -2.65 22.16
CA GLY A 67 -3.69 -1.41 22.40
C GLY A 67 -2.24 -1.65 22.83
N TYR A 68 -1.36 -0.71 22.53
CA TYR A 68 0.00 -0.68 23.07
C TYR A 68 -0.04 -0.19 24.52
N GLY A 69 0.50 -0.96 25.45
CA GLY A 69 0.62 -0.56 26.86
C GLY A 69 0.68 -1.74 27.82
N ASN A 70 0.53 -1.48 29.12
CA ASN A 70 0.38 -2.53 30.14
C ASN A 70 -0.93 -3.28 29.89
N GLN A 71 -0.83 -4.35 29.10
CA GLN A 71 -1.98 -5.18 28.75
C GLN A 71 -2.28 -6.13 29.91
N SER A 72 -3.51 -6.11 30.38
CA SER A 72 -4.06 -7.19 31.17
C SER A 72 -4.36 -8.38 30.26
N GLU A 73 -4.42 -9.60 30.79
CA GLU A 73 -4.77 -10.80 30.00
C GLU A 73 -6.11 -10.65 29.24
N ASP A 74 -6.99 -9.79 29.74
CA ASP A 74 -8.31 -9.49 29.14
C ASP A 74 -8.22 -8.57 27.89
N ASP A 75 -7.10 -7.91 27.67
CA ASP A 75 -6.89 -6.97 26.53
C ASP A 75 -6.47 -7.69 25.25
N TYR A 76 -6.15 -8.98 25.31
CA TYR A 76 -5.80 -9.75 24.13
C TYR A 76 -7.03 -10.09 23.28
N LEU A 77 -6.86 -9.94 21.96
CA LEU A 77 -7.86 -10.39 21.01
C LEU A 77 -7.81 -11.92 20.90
N VAL A 78 -8.81 -12.58 21.48
CA VAL A 78 -8.95 -14.03 21.48
C VAL A 78 -10.12 -14.48 20.61
N ASP A 79 -10.18 -15.77 20.28
CA ASP A 79 -11.26 -16.33 19.43
C ASP A 79 -12.68 -16.03 19.99
N ALA A 80 -12.81 -15.91 21.33
CA ALA A 80 -14.05 -15.49 21.94
C ALA A 80 -14.48 -14.07 21.55
N THR A 81 -13.52 -13.16 21.27
CA THR A 81 -13.77 -11.80 20.82
C THR A 81 -14.30 -11.80 19.38
N VAL A 82 -13.79 -12.64 18.51
CA VAL A 82 -14.29 -12.83 17.14
C VAL A 82 -15.77 -13.20 17.17
N THR A 83 -16.14 -14.15 18.04
CA THR A 83 -17.52 -14.59 18.20
C THR A 83 -18.46 -13.49 18.73
N LYS A 84 -17.96 -12.63 19.63
CA LYS A 84 -18.72 -11.48 20.14
C LYS A 84 -18.93 -10.41 19.06
N LEU A 85 -17.88 -10.08 18.31
CA LEU A 85 -17.93 -9.08 17.24
C LEU A 85 -18.86 -9.51 16.11
N ALA A 86 -18.87 -10.78 15.74
CA ALA A 86 -19.78 -11.32 14.71
C ALA A 86 -21.27 -11.20 15.06
N LYS A 87 -21.61 -11.02 16.35
CA LYS A 87 -23.01 -10.85 16.81
C LYS A 87 -23.49 -9.40 16.82
N ILE A 88 -22.60 -8.44 16.54
CA ILE A 88 -22.98 -7.02 16.52
C ILE A 88 -23.85 -6.74 15.29
N PRO A 89 -25.00 -6.05 15.46
CA PRO A 89 -25.85 -5.67 14.34
C PRO A 89 -25.05 -4.90 13.29
N HIS A 90 -25.33 -5.17 12.02
CA HIS A 90 -24.66 -4.57 10.85
C HIS A 90 -23.20 -5.00 10.60
N VAL A 91 -22.62 -5.90 11.40
CA VAL A 91 -21.37 -6.57 11.08
C VAL A 91 -21.64 -7.70 10.08
N LYS A 92 -21.02 -7.62 8.91
CA LYS A 92 -21.19 -8.59 7.82
C LYS A 92 -20.30 -9.83 8.02
N SER A 93 -19.05 -9.59 8.39
CA SER A 93 -18.05 -10.63 8.64
C SER A 93 -16.99 -10.11 9.61
N VAL A 94 -16.36 -11.03 10.31
CA VAL A 94 -15.20 -10.74 11.19
C VAL A 94 -14.09 -11.69 10.78
N SER A 95 -12.95 -11.11 10.36
CA SER A 95 -11.78 -11.87 9.91
C SER A 95 -10.66 -11.72 10.95
N PRO A 96 -10.28 -12.79 11.66
CA PRO A 96 -9.13 -12.75 12.54
C PRO A 96 -7.84 -12.63 11.73
N ILE A 97 -6.92 -11.79 12.18
CA ILE A 97 -5.61 -11.58 11.60
C ILE A 97 -4.55 -11.92 12.66
N LEU A 98 -3.49 -12.61 12.25
CA LEU A 98 -2.34 -12.90 13.09
C LEU A 98 -1.10 -12.26 12.48
N GLU A 99 -0.50 -11.32 13.21
CA GLU A 99 0.68 -10.62 12.73
C GLU A 99 1.93 -11.06 13.51
N THR A 100 3.04 -11.19 12.81
CA THR A 100 4.34 -11.47 13.42
C THR A 100 5.45 -10.81 12.63
N ASP A 101 6.42 -10.28 13.36
CA ASP A 101 7.57 -9.61 12.79
C ASP A 101 8.63 -10.62 12.35
N VAL A 102 9.24 -10.36 11.21
CA VAL A 102 10.28 -11.22 10.65
C VAL A 102 11.43 -10.41 10.08
N ASN A 103 12.62 -10.99 10.23
CA ASN A 103 13.79 -10.58 9.49
C ASN A 103 13.94 -11.46 8.23
N LEU A 104 14.15 -10.82 7.09
CA LEU A 104 14.35 -11.47 5.81
C LEU A 104 15.82 -11.36 5.40
N LYS A 105 16.34 -12.40 4.76
CA LYS A 105 17.72 -12.40 4.27
C LYS A 105 17.83 -13.07 2.92
N GLN A 106 18.40 -12.34 1.96
CA GLN A 106 18.73 -12.86 0.65
C GLN A 106 20.17 -12.47 0.29
N GLY A 107 21.08 -13.42 0.39
CA GLY A 107 22.51 -13.17 0.17
C GLY A 107 23.09 -12.16 1.15
N VAL A 108 23.55 -11.02 0.65
CA VAL A 108 24.08 -9.91 1.46
C VAL A 108 23.01 -8.91 1.89
N TYR A 109 21.82 -9.01 1.32
CA TYR A 109 20.70 -8.13 1.62
C TYR A 109 19.91 -8.66 2.81
N GLN A 110 19.56 -7.77 3.71
CA GLN A 110 18.72 -8.05 4.87
C GLN A 110 17.59 -7.04 4.89
N GLY A 111 16.42 -7.46 5.33
CA GLY A 111 15.24 -6.63 5.41
C GLY A 111 14.37 -7.02 6.59
N TYR A 112 13.44 -6.15 6.88
CA TYR A 112 12.43 -6.34 7.91
C TYR A 112 11.05 -6.27 7.28
N SER A 113 10.15 -7.15 7.70
CA SER A 113 8.75 -7.12 7.28
C SER A 113 7.86 -7.77 8.33
N ASN A 114 6.55 -7.62 8.17
CA ASN A 114 5.55 -8.32 8.96
C ASN A 114 4.93 -9.42 8.09
N ILE A 115 4.75 -10.60 8.70
CA ILE A 115 3.90 -11.64 8.13
C ILE A 115 2.50 -11.48 8.71
N VAL A 116 1.53 -11.41 7.82
CA VAL A 116 0.11 -11.31 8.15
C VAL A 116 -0.57 -12.61 7.75
N GLY A 117 -0.93 -13.40 8.75
CA GLY A 117 -1.79 -14.58 8.58
C GLY A 117 -3.24 -14.17 8.57
N MET A 118 -3.95 -14.47 7.50
CA MET A 118 -5.37 -14.14 7.34
C MET A 118 -6.16 -15.31 6.76
N PRO A 119 -7.50 -15.33 6.95
CA PRO A 119 -8.36 -16.35 6.36
C PRO A 119 -8.27 -16.36 4.84
N ARG A 120 -8.52 -17.52 4.25
CA ARG A 120 -8.44 -17.75 2.79
C ARG A 120 -9.30 -16.78 1.98
N GLU A 121 -10.48 -16.46 2.48
CA GLU A 121 -11.43 -15.57 1.83
C GLU A 121 -10.88 -14.14 1.68
N GLU A 122 -10.00 -13.72 2.61
CA GLU A 122 -9.30 -12.43 2.54
C GLU A 122 -8.09 -12.50 1.61
N LEU A 123 -7.34 -13.62 1.62
CA LEU A 123 -6.22 -13.83 0.70
C LEU A 123 -6.66 -13.81 -0.76
N GLU A 124 -7.87 -14.31 -1.06
CA GLU A 124 -8.45 -14.30 -2.41
C GLU A 124 -8.79 -12.90 -2.93
N GLN A 125 -8.84 -11.90 -2.04
CA GLN A 125 -9.10 -10.50 -2.40
C GLN A 125 -7.81 -9.74 -2.74
N ILE A 126 -6.64 -10.29 -2.42
CA ILE A 126 -5.35 -9.65 -2.71
C ILE A 126 -5.11 -9.71 -4.23
N PRO A 127 -4.92 -8.55 -4.88
CA PRO A 127 -4.58 -8.52 -6.30
C PRO A 127 -3.16 -9.06 -6.50
N LEU A 128 -3.01 -10.05 -7.37
CA LEU A 128 -1.73 -10.68 -7.66
C LEU A 128 -1.22 -10.25 -9.04
N ALA A 129 0.02 -9.75 -9.09
CA ALA A 129 0.73 -9.48 -10.34
C ALA A 129 1.29 -10.77 -10.94
N GLU A 130 1.75 -11.69 -10.09
CA GLU A 130 2.40 -12.93 -10.49
C GLU A 130 2.17 -14.02 -9.46
N GLY A 131 2.16 -15.29 -9.92
CA GLY A 131 2.07 -16.45 -9.05
C GLY A 131 0.65 -16.92 -8.77
N LYS A 132 0.49 -17.59 -7.64
CA LYS A 132 -0.78 -18.22 -7.20
C LYS A 132 -0.93 -18.08 -5.69
N LEU A 133 -2.16 -18.18 -5.21
CA LEU A 133 -2.45 -18.23 -3.77
C LEU A 133 -1.75 -19.44 -3.12
N PRO A 134 -1.33 -19.30 -1.84
CA PRO A 134 -0.77 -20.42 -1.05
C PRO A 134 -1.65 -21.65 -1.09
N ASP A 135 -1.05 -22.82 -1.19
CA ASP A 135 -1.82 -24.08 -1.13
C ASP A 135 -2.29 -24.35 0.31
N LYS A 136 -3.58 -24.67 0.47
CA LYS A 136 -4.16 -25.03 1.77
C LYS A 136 -3.50 -26.25 2.41
N ASN A 137 -2.98 -27.15 1.59
CA ASN A 137 -2.36 -28.41 2.02
C ASN A 137 -0.83 -28.37 1.89
N ALA A 138 -0.24 -27.17 1.75
CA ALA A 138 1.20 -27.04 1.68
C ALA A 138 1.86 -27.61 2.93
N ALA A 139 2.93 -28.40 2.74
CA ALA A 139 3.72 -28.95 3.84
C ALA A 139 4.57 -27.88 4.55
N THR A 140 4.77 -26.75 3.91
CA THR A 140 5.55 -25.60 4.40
C THR A 140 4.76 -24.32 4.20
N LEU A 141 5.08 -23.29 4.97
CA LEU A 141 4.54 -21.94 4.75
C LEU A 141 4.88 -21.45 3.36
N GLU A 142 3.87 -20.96 2.66
CA GLU A 142 3.99 -20.27 1.39
C GLU A 142 3.54 -18.83 1.56
N PHE A 143 4.22 -17.90 0.89
CA PHE A 143 4.01 -16.47 1.06
C PHE A 143 3.52 -15.79 -0.20
N ILE A 144 2.58 -14.87 -0.04
CA ILE A 144 2.32 -13.79 -0.99
C ILE A 144 3.17 -12.60 -0.52
N VAL A 145 4.05 -12.10 -1.36
CA VAL A 145 4.96 -11.01 -1.00
C VAL A 145 4.42 -9.70 -1.57
N GLY A 146 4.37 -8.67 -0.73
CA GLY A 146 4.03 -7.32 -1.16
C GLY A 146 5.09 -6.76 -2.12
N ASN A 147 4.67 -6.04 -3.13
CA ASN A 147 5.55 -5.51 -4.18
C ASN A 147 6.59 -4.51 -3.67
N MET A 148 6.38 -3.92 -2.50
CA MET A 148 7.28 -2.94 -1.86
C MET A 148 8.10 -3.53 -0.70
N VAL A 149 7.97 -4.82 -0.41
CA VAL A 149 8.74 -5.47 0.66
C VAL A 149 10.24 -5.41 0.38
N SER A 150 10.66 -5.48 -0.88
CA SER A 150 12.06 -5.33 -1.28
C SER A 150 12.66 -3.97 -0.91
N ASP A 151 11.86 -2.91 -0.82
CA ASP A 151 12.33 -1.56 -0.49
C ASP A 151 12.80 -1.43 0.96
N ASN A 152 12.35 -2.35 1.83
CA ASN A 152 12.77 -2.44 3.22
C ASN A 152 14.12 -3.17 3.40
N PHE A 153 14.76 -3.58 2.31
CA PHE A 153 16.05 -4.24 2.38
C PHE A 153 17.20 -3.23 2.40
N TYR A 154 18.28 -3.64 3.01
CA TYR A 154 19.55 -2.94 3.01
C TYR A 154 20.69 -3.93 2.79
N ASN A 155 21.80 -3.44 2.27
CA ASN A 155 23.01 -4.22 2.09
C ASN A 155 23.77 -4.29 3.43
N SER A 156 23.86 -5.49 4.00
CA SER A 156 24.47 -5.69 5.33
C SER A 156 25.98 -5.37 5.39
N LYS A 157 26.65 -5.26 4.24
CA LYS A 157 28.07 -4.89 4.18
C LYS A 157 28.29 -3.38 4.17
N THR A 158 27.41 -2.63 3.51
CA THR A 158 27.54 -1.18 3.33
C THR A 158 26.64 -0.40 4.29
N GLY A 159 25.62 -1.04 4.87
CA GLY A 159 24.58 -0.42 5.68
C GLY A 159 23.59 0.44 4.88
N LYS A 160 23.68 0.43 3.55
CA LYS A 160 22.85 1.28 2.69
C LYS A 160 21.56 0.57 2.28
N GLY A 161 20.47 1.32 2.27
CA GLY A 161 19.16 0.89 1.80
C GLY A 161 18.69 1.67 0.56
N SER A 162 17.42 1.51 0.21
CA SER A 162 16.80 2.20 -0.93
C SER A 162 16.97 3.72 -0.84
N TRP A 163 16.80 4.29 0.35
CA TRP A 163 16.92 5.73 0.61
C TRP A 163 18.34 6.28 0.47
N ASP A 164 19.36 5.42 0.59
CA ASP A 164 20.77 5.76 0.43
C ASP A 164 21.26 5.54 -1.00
N GLY A 165 20.37 5.20 -1.92
CA GLY A 165 20.67 4.95 -3.33
C GLY A 165 21.30 3.58 -3.60
N GLU A 166 21.12 2.60 -2.70
CA GLU A 166 21.52 1.21 -2.98
C GLU A 166 20.60 0.62 -4.04
N ASP A 167 21.18 -0.09 -5.00
CA ASP A 167 20.44 -0.80 -6.04
C ASP A 167 19.86 -2.11 -5.48
N LEU A 168 18.58 -2.06 -5.08
CA LEU A 168 17.83 -3.20 -4.56
C LEU A 168 17.16 -4.05 -5.65
N SER A 169 17.34 -3.74 -6.92
CA SER A 169 16.79 -4.55 -8.05
C SER A 169 17.31 -6.00 -8.05
N LYS A 170 18.37 -6.27 -7.30
CA LYS A 170 18.95 -7.61 -7.10
C LYS A 170 18.19 -8.46 -6.09
N VAL A 171 17.39 -7.83 -5.24
CA VAL A 171 16.50 -8.52 -4.28
C VAL A 171 15.29 -9.00 -5.05
N ASP A 172 15.19 -10.30 -5.18
CA ASP A 172 14.11 -10.97 -5.93
C ASP A 172 13.50 -12.04 -5.02
N LEU A 173 12.39 -11.68 -4.41
CA LEU A 173 11.74 -12.53 -3.41
C LEU A 173 10.85 -13.61 -4.03
N ILE A 174 10.55 -13.54 -5.32
CA ILE A 174 9.74 -14.52 -6.04
C ILE A 174 10.59 -15.62 -6.64
N HIS A 175 11.61 -15.25 -7.44
CA HIS A 175 12.36 -16.21 -8.25
C HIS A 175 13.61 -16.74 -7.54
N LYS A 176 14.00 -16.13 -6.40
CA LYS A 176 15.18 -16.53 -5.63
C LYS A 176 14.83 -16.85 -4.19
N PRO A 177 15.41 -17.91 -3.62
CA PRO A 177 15.15 -18.28 -2.24
C PRO A 177 15.66 -17.18 -1.27
N PHE A 178 14.90 -16.97 -0.21
CA PHE A 178 15.26 -16.11 0.90
C PHE A 178 15.01 -16.80 2.24
N PHE A 179 15.74 -16.39 3.25
CA PHE A 179 15.57 -16.88 4.61
C PHE A 179 14.64 -15.97 5.40
N THR A 180 13.73 -16.57 6.14
CA THR A 180 12.82 -15.91 7.08
C THR A 180 13.22 -16.28 8.50
N MET A 181 13.33 -15.29 9.37
CA MET A 181 13.65 -15.45 10.78
C MET A 181 12.57 -14.76 11.59
N PHE A 182 11.79 -15.54 12.34
CA PHE A 182 10.77 -14.98 13.23
C PHE A 182 11.44 -14.31 14.43
N GLN A 183 10.97 -13.12 14.78
CA GLN A 183 11.41 -12.46 16.00
C GLN A 183 10.71 -13.14 17.19
N ASN A 184 11.46 -13.92 17.98
CA ASN A 184 10.94 -14.43 19.23
C ASN A 184 10.79 -13.26 20.22
N MET A 185 9.56 -12.95 20.60
CA MET A 185 9.24 -11.92 21.59
C MET A 185 9.72 -12.26 23.01
N GLY A 186 10.50 -13.31 23.22
CA GLY A 186 10.78 -13.84 24.53
C GLY A 186 12.21 -13.76 25.06
N ASN A 187 13.25 -13.74 24.25
CA ASN A 187 14.64 -13.68 24.74
C ASN A 187 15.57 -13.14 23.65
N GLY A 188 16.20 -12.01 23.94
CA GLY A 188 16.99 -11.17 23.05
C GLY A 188 18.31 -11.73 22.50
N ASP A 189 18.46 -13.01 22.30
CA ASP A 189 19.64 -13.57 21.63
C ASP A 189 19.40 -13.73 20.13
N GLU A 190 19.87 -12.76 19.35
CA GLU A 190 19.86 -12.77 17.88
C GLU A 190 20.51 -14.05 17.28
N ASN A 191 21.34 -14.74 18.03
CA ASN A 191 22.07 -15.93 17.58
C ASN A 191 21.27 -17.24 17.65
N SER A 192 20.10 -17.28 18.29
CA SER A 192 19.28 -18.48 18.44
C SER A 192 18.05 -18.52 17.51
N GLN A 193 17.88 -17.55 16.62
CA GLN A 193 16.76 -17.51 15.70
C GLN A 193 16.89 -18.62 14.65
N LYS A 194 15.89 -19.51 14.61
CA LYS A 194 15.79 -20.50 13.54
C LYS A 194 15.55 -19.82 12.20
N LYS A 195 16.36 -20.19 11.23
CA LYS A 195 16.23 -19.71 9.84
C LYS A 195 15.38 -20.69 9.06
N TYR A 196 14.34 -20.18 8.46
CA TYR A 196 13.45 -20.96 7.61
C TYR A 196 13.60 -20.52 6.15
N LEU A 197 13.51 -21.48 5.25
CA LEU A 197 13.47 -21.21 3.82
C LEU A 197 12.05 -21.46 3.34
N PHE A 198 11.26 -20.42 3.24
CA PHE A 198 9.89 -20.50 2.73
C PHE A 198 9.81 -19.97 1.31
N PRO A 199 9.08 -20.63 0.43
CA PRO A 199 8.89 -20.15 -0.92
C PRO A 199 7.88 -18.98 -0.94
N ALA A 200 8.17 -17.96 -1.72
CA ALA A 200 7.15 -17.04 -2.16
C ALA A 200 6.38 -17.66 -3.33
N CYS A 201 5.07 -17.68 -3.24
CA CYS A 201 4.20 -18.25 -4.26
C CYS A 201 3.54 -17.20 -5.15
N ALA A 202 3.49 -15.94 -4.70
CA ALA A 202 2.90 -14.84 -5.44
C ALA A 202 3.47 -13.49 -5.05
N LEU A 203 3.34 -12.52 -5.97
CA LEU A 203 3.65 -11.11 -5.79
C LEU A 203 2.35 -10.29 -5.87
N VAL A 204 2.20 -9.36 -4.95
CA VAL A 204 1.08 -8.42 -4.95
C VAL A 204 1.19 -7.46 -6.13
N ASP A 205 0.05 -7.18 -6.78
CA ASP A 205 -0.03 -6.13 -7.79
C ASP A 205 -0.06 -4.74 -7.11
N GLY A 206 0.86 -3.89 -7.50
CA GLY A 206 0.95 -2.51 -7.02
C GLY A 206 -0.05 -1.55 -7.70
N GLY A 207 -0.84 -2.03 -8.67
CA GLY A 207 -1.71 -1.17 -9.47
C GLY A 207 -0.93 -0.17 -10.35
N GLU A 208 -1.64 0.78 -10.97
CA GLU A 208 -1.05 1.76 -11.88
C GLU A 208 -0.01 2.69 -11.22
N ASN A 209 -0.16 2.97 -9.93
CA ASN A 209 0.73 3.86 -9.18
C ASN A 209 1.84 3.11 -8.41
N GLY A 210 1.93 1.80 -8.53
CA GLY A 210 2.88 0.98 -7.80
C GLY A 210 2.58 0.82 -6.29
N PHE A 211 1.46 1.40 -5.80
CA PHE A 211 1.06 1.36 -4.40
C PHE A 211 -0.18 0.47 -4.21
N SER A 212 -0.07 -0.48 -3.29
CA SER A 212 -1.19 -1.30 -2.84
C SER A 212 -1.24 -1.29 -1.31
N GLU A 213 -2.43 -1.42 -0.72
CA GLU A 213 -2.57 -1.63 0.72
C GLU A 213 -1.80 -2.87 1.18
N TYR A 214 -1.62 -3.83 0.28
CA TYR A 214 -0.90 -5.08 0.52
C TYR A 214 0.60 -5.00 0.15
N GLY A 215 1.11 -3.82 -0.23
CA GLY A 215 2.44 -3.68 -0.82
C GLY A 215 3.60 -3.90 0.14
N TYR A 216 3.45 -3.59 1.43
CA TYR A 216 4.55 -3.54 2.39
C TYR A 216 4.73 -4.78 3.26
N GLN A 217 3.81 -5.73 3.20
CA GLN A 217 3.74 -6.88 4.09
C GLN A 217 3.79 -8.19 3.31
N ILE A 218 3.94 -9.27 4.06
CA ILE A 218 3.92 -10.63 3.54
C ILE A 218 2.65 -11.31 4.07
N TYR A 219 1.95 -12.03 3.20
CA TYR A 219 0.67 -12.65 3.54
C TYR A 219 0.74 -14.16 3.43
N THR A 220 0.04 -14.84 4.32
CA THR A 220 -0.08 -16.30 4.33
C THR A 220 -1.40 -16.74 4.95
N ASP A 221 -1.70 -18.03 4.81
CA ASP A 221 -2.86 -18.62 5.48
C ASP A 221 -2.66 -18.64 7.00
N ILE A 222 -3.67 -18.16 7.75
CA ILE A 222 -3.60 -18.02 9.20
C ILE A 222 -3.39 -19.36 9.92
N ASP A 223 -3.96 -20.46 9.40
CA ASP A 223 -3.86 -21.76 10.04
C ASP A 223 -2.46 -22.37 9.85
N LEU A 224 -1.85 -22.15 8.67
CA LEU A 224 -0.46 -22.50 8.42
C LEU A 224 0.48 -21.70 9.33
N LEU A 225 0.24 -20.40 9.48
CA LEU A 225 1.07 -19.55 10.35
C LEU A 225 0.95 -19.96 11.84
N LYS A 226 -0.27 -20.21 12.33
CA LYS A 226 -0.50 -20.71 13.69
C LYS A 226 0.23 -22.03 13.96
N THR A 227 0.32 -22.90 12.95
CA THR A 227 1.02 -24.20 13.08
C THR A 227 2.54 -23.99 13.17
N GLN A 228 3.08 -23.02 12.48
CA GLN A 228 4.51 -22.72 12.46
C GLN A 228 4.98 -22.01 13.74
N LEU A 229 4.12 -21.22 14.39
CA LEU A 229 4.44 -20.46 15.61
C LEU A 229 4.28 -21.27 16.91
N LYS A 230 3.70 -22.47 16.84
CA LYS A 230 3.62 -23.41 17.97
C LYS A 230 4.94 -24.17 18.16
#